data_e3c7a2dec4bbe5a43fe65d4fd7e7281c
#
_entry.id   e3c7a2dec4bbe5a43fe65d4fd7e7281c
#
_cell.length_a   1.000
_cell.length_b   1.000
_cell.length_c   1.000
_cell.angle_alpha   90.00
_cell.angle_beta   90.00
_cell.angle_gamma   90.00
#
_symmetry.space_group_name_H-M   'P 1'
#
loop_
_entity.id
_entity.type
_entity.pdbx_description
1 polymer ?
#
loop_
_entity_poly.entity_id
_entity_poly.type
_entity_poly.pdbx_seq_one_letter_code
_entity_poly.pdbx_strand_id
1 'polypeptide(L)'
;MPSVRLASTAGRVVDLAEIAERPAVLFLYPRTGEPGKAAGPEWDAIPGARGCTPQSCGFRDLHREFVALGVTVFGVSTQKTGYQSEFVERNHVPFELLSDRDLALTRSLRLPTFEYPVERGGPTTLIRRMAWYVEDGRIEKIWYPVFPPDRNAQMVLEWLGARGRVLPEVRSA
;
A
#
# COMPACT_ATOMS: atom_id res chain seq x y z
N MET A 1 -12.76 7.75 -7.57
CA MET A 1 -12.50 6.94 -6.35
C MET A 1 -13.76 6.91 -5.51
N PRO A 2 -14.23 5.77 -4.94
CA PRO A 2 -15.40 5.74 -4.06
C PRO A 2 -15.10 6.44 -2.73
N SER A 3 -16.12 7.06 -2.13
CA SER A 3 -16.06 7.51 -0.74
C SER A 3 -16.11 6.28 0.17
N VAL A 4 -14.96 5.87 0.63
CA VAL A 4 -14.76 4.76 1.59
C VAL A 4 -13.84 5.25 2.69
N ARG A 5 -14.30 5.11 3.93
CA ARG A 5 -13.58 5.57 5.12
C ARG A 5 -12.80 4.43 5.75
N LEU A 6 -11.50 4.59 5.88
CA LEU A 6 -10.60 3.60 6.46
C LEU A 6 -9.88 4.17 7.69
N ALA A 7 -9.68 3.33 8.70
CA ALA A 7 -8.86 3.69 9.84
C ALA A 7 -7.37 3.72 9.45
N SER A 8 -6.66 4.75 9.93
CA SER A 8 -5.25 4.98 9.65
C SER A 8 -4.37 4.72 10.87
N THR A 9 -3.13 4.31 10.63
CA THR A 9 -2.07 4.22 11.66
C THR A 9 -1.71 5.56 12.29
N ALA A 10 -2.11 6.68 11.69
CA ALA A 10 -2.00 8.02 12.29
C ALA A 10 -3.11 8.34 13.31
N GLY A 11 -3.96 7.37 13.69
CA GLY A 11 -5.03 7.56 14.67
C GLY A 11 -6.23 8.33 14.15
N ARG A 12 -6.38 8.46 12.83
CA ARG A 12 -7.48 9.16 12.17
C ARG A 12 -8.24 8.23 11.23
N VAL A 13 -9.41 8.66 10.77
CA VAL A 13 -10.15 8.05 9.68
C VAL A 13 -9.91 8.85 8.41
N VAL A 14 -9.64 8.17 7.31
CA VAL A 14 -9.32 8.77 6.01
C VAL A 14 -10.37 8.36 4.99
N ASP A 15 -10.93 9.31 4.25
CA ASP A 15 -11.80 9.04 3.11
C ASP A 15 -10.96 8.94 1.83
N LEU A 16 -11.11 7.82 1.12
CA LEU A 16 -10.33 7.58 -0.11
C LEU A 16 -10.72 8.52 -1.25
N ALA A 17 -11.95 9.04 -1.27
CA ALA A 17 -12.34 10.06 -2.23
C ALA A 17 -11.56 11.36 -2.00
N GLU A 18 -11.38 11.78 -0.73
CA GLU A 18 -10.58 12.96 -0.37
C GLU A 18 -9.09 12.76 -0.70
N ILE A 19 -8.53 11.56 -0.42
CA ILE A 19 -7.16 11.24 -0.82
C ILE A 19 -6.98 11.43 -2.32
N ALA A 20 -7.93 10.95 -3.12
CA ALA A 20 -7.81 10.95 -4.57
C ALA A 20 -7.97 12.32 -5.23
N GLU A 21 -8.40 13.36 -4.51
CA GLU A 21 -8.45 14.73 -5.03
C GLU A 21 -7.04 15.29 -5.33
N ARG A 22 -6.01 14.72 -4.71
CA ARG A 22 -4.61 15.12 -4.89
C ARG A 22 -3.78 13.93 -5.36
N PRO A 23 -2.61 14.18 -5.94
CA PRO A 23 -1.71 13.11 -6.34
C PRO A 23 -1.37 12.19 -5.17
N ALA A 24 -1.74 10.92 -5.28
CA ALA A 24 -1.38 9.93 -4.27
C ALA A 24 -1.12 8.55 -4.89
N VAL A 25 -0.30 7.78 -4.20
CA VAL A 25 -0.09 6.35 -4.48
C VAL A 25 -0.68 5.53 -3.35
N LEU A 26 -1.53 4.58 -3.69
CA LEU A 26 -2.01 3.55 -2.78
C LEU A 26 -1.41 2.22 -3.21
N PHE A 27 -0.54 1.61 -2.40
CA PHE A 27 -0.11 0.24 -2.63
C PHE A 27 -0.90 -0.71 -1.73
N LEU A 28 -1.53 -1.70 -2.35
CA LEU A 28 -2.33 -2.70 -1.67
C LEU A 28 -1.50 -3.97 -1.51
N TYR A 29 -1.53 -4.55 -0.31
CA TYR A 29 -0.74 -5.72 0.02
C TYR A 29 -1.56 -6.71 0.85
N PRO A 30 -1.32 -8.04 0.71
CA PRO A 30 -2.06 -9.05 1.45
C PRO A 30 -1.90 -8.91 2.97
N ARG A 31 -0.69 -9.13 3.48
CA ARG A 31 -0.36 -8.99 4.90
C ARG A 31 1.14 -8.92 5.13
N THR A 32 1.55 -8.14 6.10
CA THR A 32 2.90 -8.20 6.67
C THR A 32 2.98 -9.32 7.71
N GLY A 33 4.16 -9.88 7.93
CA GLY A 33 4.38 -10.91 8.94
C GLY A 33 4.61 -10.35 10.34
N GLU A 34 4.34 -11.16 11.38
CA GLU A 34 4.72 -10.87 12.75
C GLU A 34 6.22 -11.16 12.98
N PRO A 35 6.89 -10.39 13.86
CA PRO A 35 8.27 -10.66 14.23
C PRO A 35 8.43 -12.09 14.78
N GLY A 36 9.45 -12.80 14.31
CA GLY A 36 9.78 -14.14 14.79
C GLY A 36 8.81 -15.26 14.35
N LYS A 37 7.77 -14.93 13.60
CA LYS A 37 6.85 -15.93 13.02
C LYS A 37 7.10 -16.08 11.52
N ALA A 38 7.63 -17.24 11.12
CA ALA A 38 7.71 -17.58 9.70
C ALA A 38 6.30 -17.80 9.13
N ALA A 39 6.08 -17.32 7.92
CA ALA A 39 4.91 -17.74 7.14
C ALA A 39 5.02 -19.23 6.82
N GLY A 40 3.92 -19.99 6.94
CA GLY A 40 3.93 -21.41 6.61
C GLY A 40 4.12 -21.66 5.12
N PRO A 41 4.44 -22.91 4.73
CA PRO A 41 4.65 -23.27 3.32
C PRO A 41 3.43 -22.97 2.44
N GLU A 42 2.23 -22.99 3.02
CA GLU A 42 0.99 -22.61 2.31
C GLU A 42 1.01 -21.15 1.84
N TRP A 43 1.65 -20.26 2.60
CA TRP A 43 1.83 -18.85 2.21
C TRP A 43 2.70 -18.73 0.96
N ASP A 44 3.74 -19.54 0.91
CA ASP A 44 4.69 -19.54 -0.19
C ASP A 44 4.11 -20.09 -1.49
N ALA A 45 3.12 -20.98 -1.36
CA ALA A 45 2.40 -21.57 -2.48
C ALA A 45 1.37 -20.60 -3.13
N ILE A 46 1.01 -19.50 -2.45
CA ILE A 46 0.04 -18.54 -2.99
C ILE A 46 0.76 -17.51 -3.89
N PRO A 47 0.48 -17.47 -5.19
CA PRO A 47 1.11 -16.50 -6.09
C PRO A 47 0.86 -15.06 -5.64
N GLY A 48 1.97 -14.31 -5.47
CA GLY A 48 1.92 -12.90 -5.07
C GLY A 48 1.70 -12.64 -3.57
N ALA A 49 1.62 -13.67 -2.70
CA ALA A 49 1.47 -13.49 -1.27
C ALA A 49 2.73 -12.94 -0.61
N ARG A 50 3.90 -13.45 -0.98
CA ARG A 50 5.21 -12.98 -0.45
C ARG A 50 5.55 -11.56 -0.89
N GLY A 51 6.32 -10.85 -0.06
CA GLY A 51 6.94 -9.58 -0.43
C GLY A 51 6.22 -8.33 0.06
N CYS A 52 5.32 -8.43 1.08
CA CYS A 52 4.66 -7.24 1.63
C CYS A 52 5.65 -6.33 2.34
N THR A 53 6.56 -6.87 3.14
CA THR A 53 7.63 -6.09 3.79
C THR A 53 8.57 -5.46 2.76
N PRO A 54 9.16 -6.19 1.81
CA PRO A 54 9.96 -5.58 0.73
C PRO A 54 9.22 -4.50 -0.06
N GLN A 55 7.94 -4.68 -0.39
CA GLN A 55 7.14 -3.65 -1.05
C GLN A 55 7.03 -2.38 -0.21
N SER A 56 6.63 -2.51 1.06
CA SER A 56 6.49 -1.37 1.97
C SER A 56 7.83 -0.67 2.22
N CYS A 57 8.91 -1.43 2.39
CA CYS A 57 10.25 -0.87 2.53
C CYS A 57 10.72 -0.13 1.26
N GLY A 58 10.38 -0.62 0.08
CA GLY A 58 10.66 0.07 -1.18
C GLY A 58 10.01 1.45 -1.23
N PHE A 59 8.74 1.57 -0.83
CA PHE A 59 8.07 2.87 -0.73
C PHE A 59 8.63 3.74 0.39
N ARG A 60 9.04 3.15 1.53
CA ARG A 60 9.72 3.88 2.61
C ARG A 60 11.03 4.48 2.14
N ASP A 61 11.87 3.68 1.51
CA ASP A 61 13.22 4.05 1.12
C ASP A 61 13.22 5.14 0.03
N LEU A 62 12.18 5.17 -0.80
CA LEU A 62 11.97 6.16 -1.86
C LEU A 62 10.93 7.24 -1.50
N HIS A 63 10.55 7.35 -0.22
CA HIS A 63 9.48 8.25 0.19
C HIS A 63 9.79 9.74 -0.09
N ARG A 64 11.05 10.13 0.05
CA ARG A 64 11.47 11.53 -0.21
C ARG A 64 11.26 11.93 -1.67
N GLU A 65 11.46 11.01 -2.59
CA GLU A 65 11.23 11.20 -4.02
C GLU A 65 9.75 11.42 -4.32
N PHE A 66 8.85 10.63 -3.68
CA PHE A 66 7.41 10.85 -3.81
C PHE A 66 6.99 12.20 -3.25
N VAL A 67 7.47 12.58 -2.07
CA VAL A 67 7.19 13.89 -1.46
C VAL A 67 7.69 15.03 -2.36
N ALA A 68 8.88 14.90 -2.93
CA ALA A 68 9.45 15.90 -3.85
C ALA A 68 8.61 16.07 -5.12
N LEU A 69 7.92 15.02 -5.57
CA LEU A 69 6.97 15.08 -6.69
C LEU A 69 5.56 15.55 -6.28
N GLY A 70 5.34 15.89 -5.00
CA GLY A 70 4.02 16.26 -4.47
C GLY A 70 3.05 15.08 -4.42
N VAL A 71 3.54 13.86 -4.30
CA VAL A 71 2.74 12.63 -4.28
C VAL A 71 2.76 12.03 -2.87
N THR A 72 1.58 11.85 -2.29
CA THR A 72 1.42 11.18 -0.99
C THR A 72 1.38 9.67 -1.16
N VAL A 73 1.95 8.91 -0.23
CA VAL A 73 1.97 7.45 -0.26
C VAL A 73 1.11 6.88 0.87
N PHE A 74 0.31 5.87 0.57
CA PHE A 74 -0.48 5.10 1.53
C PHE A 74 -0.34 3.61 1.23
N GLY A 75 -0.23 2.79 2.30
CA GLY A 75 -0.39 1.35 2.18
C GLY A 75 -1.78 0.92 2.62
N VAL A 76 -2.37 -0.10 1.98
CA VAL A 76 -3.71 -0.60 2.30
C VAL A 76 -3.69 -2.11 2.45
N SER A 77 -4.29 -2.63 3.52
CA SER A 77 -4.53 -4.07 3.68
C SER A 77 -5.76 -4.35 4.54
N THR A 78 -6.19 -5.60 4.58
CA THR A 78 -7.28 -6.05 5.46
C THR A 78 -6.84 -6.30 6.91
N GLN A 79 -5.57 -6.07 7.24
CA GLN A 79 -5.06 -6.17 8.60
C GLN A 79 -5.64 -5.08 9.51
N LYS A 80 -5.77 -5.39 10.81
CA LYS A 80 -6.21 -4.41 11.82
C LYS A 80 -5.19 -3.30 11.99
N THR A 81 -5.66 -2.08 12.27
CA THR A 81 -4.82 -0.89 12.45
C THR A 81 -3.72 -1.08 13.49
N GLY A 82 -4.01 -1.71 14.64
CA GLY A 82 -2.99 -1.98 15.66
C GLY A 82 -1.84 -2.86 15.16
N TYR A 83 -2.14 -3.81 14.27
CA TYR A 83 -1.12 -4.63 13.64
C TYR A 83 -0.28 -3.83 12.62
N GLN A 84 -0.94 -2.96 11.86
CA GLN A 84 -0.27 -2.05 10.93
C GLN A 84 0.61 -1.04 11.67
N SER A 85 0.17 -0.53 12.83
CA SER A 85 0.94 0.42 13.65
C SER A 85 2.24 -0.19 14.18
N GLU A 86 2.19 -1.45 14.65
CA GLU A 86 3.41 -2.19 15.04
C GLU A 86 4.40 -2.31 13.86
N PHE A 87 3.87 -2.63 12.68
CA PHE A 87 4.71 -2.71 11.47
C PHE A 87 5.33 -1.37 11.10
N VAL A 88 4.56 -0.27 11.16
CA VAL A 88 5.04 1.10 10.90
C VAL A 88 6.17 1.46 11.86
N GLU A 89 5.98 1.23 13.15
CA GLU A 89 6.96 1.54 14.18
C GLU A 89 8.26 0.74 13.98
N ARG A 90 8.15 -0.57 13.86
CA ARG A 90 9.29 -1.49 13.72
C ARG A 90 10.11 -1.25 12.46
N ASN A 91 9.47 -0.84 11.37
CA ASN A 91 10.14 -0.62 10.07
C ASN A 91 10.38 0.86 9.76
N HIS A 92 10.06 1.77 10.69
CA HIS A 92 10.22 3.23 10.50
C HIS A 92 9.55 3.73 9.22
N VAL A 93 8.31 3.28 8.96
CA VAL A 93 7.54 3.68 7.77
C VAL A 93 7.06 5.12 7.93
N PRO A 94 7.40 6.05 7.01
CA PRO A 94 7.12 7.48 7.18
C PRO A 94 5.74 7.90 6.65
N PHE A 95 4.89 6.96 6.25
CA PHE A 95 3.55 7.21 5.71
C PHE A 95 2.50 6.34 6.41
N GLU A 96 1.25 6.68 6.20
CA GLU A 96 0.13 6.01 6.83
C GLU A 96 -0.21 4.67 6.16
N LEU A 97 -0.55 3.67 6.97
CA LEU A 97 -1.20 2.46 6.51
C LEU A 97 -2.69 2.51 6.87
N LEU A 98 -3.52 2.09 5.93
CA LEU A 98 -4.97 2.15 6.01
C LEU A 98 -5.54 0.72 6.14
N SER A 99 -6.49 0.55 7.05
CA SER A 99 -7.09 -0.74 7.36
C SER A 99 -8.43 -0.91 6.68
N ASP A 100 -8.51 -1.80 5.70
CA ASP A 100 -9.76 -2.28 5.10
C ASP A 100 -10.25 -3.58 5.78
N ARG A 101 -10.13 -3.66 7.13
CA ARG A 101 -10.50 -4.84 7.91
C ARG A 101 -11.95 -5.26 7.71
N ASP A 102 -12.84 -4.30 7.46
CA ASP A 102 -14.26 -4.53 7.25
C ASP A 102 -14.61 -4.74 5.77
N LEU A 103 -13.60 -4.85 4.90
CA LEU A 103 -13.71 -5.09 3.46
C LEU A 103 -14.57 -4.04 2.72
N ALA A 104 -14.65 -2.81 3.21
CA ALA A 104 -15.46 -1.75 2.63
C ALA A 104 -14.93 -1.34 1.25
N LEU A 105 -13.62 -1.09 1.12
CA LEU A 105 -12.97 -0.82 -0.15
C LEU A 105 -13.00 -2.04 -1.05
N THR A 106 -12.63 -3.19 -0.50
CA THR A 106 -12.59 -4.47 -1.23
C THR A 106 -13.92 -4.76 -1.90
N ARG A 107 -15.04 -4.60 -1.21
CA ARG A 107 -16.39 -4.80 -1.78
C ARG A 107 -16.78 -3.71 -2.76
N SER A 108 -16.52 -2.44 -2.43
CA SER A 108 -16.89 -1.30 -3.26
C SER A 108 -16.28 -1.37 -4.66
N LEU A 109 -15.02 -1.77 -4.77
CA LEU A 109 -14.30 -1.89 -6.03
C LEU A 109 -14.19 -3.32 -6.56
N ARG A 110 -14.79 -4.31 -5.87
CA ARG A 110 -14.69 -5.74 -6.21
C ARG A 110 -13.25 -6.17 -6.41
N LEU A 111 -12.39 -5.81 -5.45
CA LEU A 111 -10.96 -6.09 -5.54
C LEU A 111 -10.70 -7.60 -5.55
N PRO A 112 -9.71 -8.06 -6.31
CA PRO A 112 -9.30 -9.46 -6.27
C PRO A 112 -8.72 -9.83 -4.92
N THR A 113 -9.20 -10.91 -4.35
CA THR A 113 -8.82 -11.43 -3.03
C THR A 113 -8.40 -12.89 -3.11
N PHE A 114 -7.90 -13.39 -1.99
CA PHE A 114 -7.74 -14.81 -1.73
C PHE A 114 -7.94 -15.07 -0.23
N GLU A 115 -8.30 -16.30 0.10
CA GLU A 115 -8.50 -16.72 1.49
C GLU A 115 -7.23 -17.31 2.07
N TYR A 116 -7.00 -17.04 3.36
CA TYR A 116 -5.90 -17.60 4.14
C TYR A 116 -6.40 -18.07 5.51
N PRO A 117 -5.99 -19.26 6.00
CA PRO A 117 -6.53 -19.82 7.23
C PRO A 117 -6.34 -18.93 8.46
N VAL A 118 -7.39 -18.77 9.26
CA VAL A 118 -7.40 -17.95 10.49
C VAL A 118 -6.39 -18.47 11.51
N GLU A 119 -6.17 -19.77 11.58
CA GLU A 119 -5.23 -20.45 12.48
C GLU A 119 -3.79 -19.99 12.28
N ARG A 120 -3.49 -19.40 11.12
CA ARG A 120 -2.17 -18.80 10.81
C ARG A 120 -2.07 -17.32 11.22
N GLY A 121 -3.10 -16.79 11.88
CA GLY A 121 -3.19 -15.39 12.32
C GLY A 121 -3.51 -14.40 11.21
N GLY A 122 -4.12 -13.29 11.58
CA GLY A 122 -4.52 -12.23 10.67
C GLY A 122 -5.92 -12.40 10.07
N PRO A 123 -6.30 -11.52 9.13
CA PRO A 123 -7.59 -11.61 8.45
C PRO A 123 -7.64 -12.81 7.51
N THR A 124 -8.84 -13.39 7.36
CA THR A 124 -9.10 -14.52 6.47
C THR A 124 -9.04 -14.10 5.00
N THR A 125 -9.72 -13.02 4.65
CA THR A 125 -9.77 -12.47 3.28
C THR A 125 -8.65 -11.46 3.08
N LEU A 126 -7.78 -11.71 2.14
CA LEU A 126 -6.62 -10.90 1.84
C LEU A 126 -6.71 -10.30 0.43
N ILE A 127 -6.40 -9.00 0.29
CA ILE A 127 -6.35 -8.31 -1.00
C ILE A 127 -5.12 -8.79 -1.76
N ARG A 128 -5.27 -9.07 -3.07
CA ARG A 128 -4.12 -9.34 -3.94
C ARG A 128 -3.29 -8.08 -4.13
N ARG A 129 -1.98 -8.26 -4.22
CA ARG A 129 -1.02 -7.18 -4.36
C ARG A 129 -1.23 -6.36 -5.63
N MET A 130 -1.35 -5.04 -5.46
CA MET A 130 -1.41 -4.07 -6.55
C MET A 130 -0.95 -2.70 -6.07
N ALA A 131 -0.81 -1.76 -6.98
CA ALA A 131 -0.63 -0.36 -6.65
C ALA A 131 -1.46 0.51 -7.59
N TRP A 132 -1.91 1.65 -7.09
CA TRP A 132 -2.65 2.65 -7.84
C TRP A 132 -1.98 4.01 -7.72
N TYR A 133 -1.99 4.74 -8.80
CA TYR A 133 -1.83 6.18 -8.75
C TYR A 133 -3.21 6.82 -8.93
N VAL A 134 -3.54 7.74 -8.03
CA VAL A 134 -4.82 8.45 -8.01
C VAL A 134 -4.59 9.95 -8.06
N GLU A 135 -5.44 10.64 -8.78
CA GLU A 135 -5.44 12.09 -8.94
C GLU A 135 -6.81 12.54 -9.47
N ASP A 136 -7.25 13.75 -9.14
CA ASP A 136 -8.52 14.34 -9.63
C ASP A 136 -9.74 13.42 -9.44
N GLY A 137 -9.80 12.76 -8.28
CA GLY A 137 -10.89 11.85 -7.91
C GLY A 137 -10.87 10.49 -8.60
N ARG A 138 -9.83 10.13 -9.36
CA ARG A 138 -9.78 8.95 -10.22
C ARG A 138 -8.56 8.08 -9.95
N ILE A 139 -8.68 6.80 -10.31
CA ILE A 139 -7.53 5.90 -10.46
C ILE A 139 -7.00 6.06 -11.89
N GLU A 140 -5.88 6.75 -12.03
CA GLU A 140 -5.24 7.06 -13.31
C GLU A 140 -4.36 5.91 -13.83
N LYS A 141 -3.78 5.15 -12.89
CA LYS A 141 -2.90 4.02 -13.22
C LYS A 141 -3.04 2.90 -12.22
N ILE A 142 -3.05 1.68 -12.71
CA ILE A 142 -3.03 0.44 -11.90
C ILE A 142 -1.82 -0.40 -12.31
N TRP A 143 -1.07 -0.86 -11.31
CA TRP A 143 -0.08 -1.93 -11.46
C TRP A 143 -0.68 -3.20 -10.87
N TYR A 144 -0.98 -4.18 -11.70
CA TYR A 144 -1.53 -5.48 -11.31
C TYR A 144 -1.26 -6.54 -12.38
N PRO A 145 -0.67 -7.68 -12.03
CA PRO A 145 -0.03 -7.97 -10.76
C PRO A 145 1.24 -7.15 -10.55
N VAL A 146 1.63 -6.96 -9.27
CA VAL A 146 2.93 -6.35 -8.92
C VAL A 146 3.97 -7.45 -8.73
N PHE A 147 5.00 -7.45 -9.57
CA PHE A 147 6.14 -8.36 -9.48
C PHE A 147 7.38 -7.77 -10.16
N PRO A 148 8.56 -7.82 -9.52
CA PRO A 148 8.76 -8.19 -8.12
C PRO A 148 8.29 -7.10 -7.15
N PRO A 149 7.86 -7.47 -5.91
CA PRO A 149 7.25 -6.51 -4.99
C PRO A 149 8.17 -5.37 -4.53
N ASP A 150 9.45 -5.65 -4.32
CA ASP A 150 10.48 -4.69 -3.91
C ASP A 150 10.77 -3.61 -4.97
N ARG A 151 10.44 -3.87 -6.25
CA ARG A 151 10.60 -2.91 -7.35
C ARG A 151 9.39 -2.01 -7.56
N ASN A 152 8.29 -2.26 -6.84
CA ASN A 152 7.03 -1.57 -7.10
C ASN A 152 7.14 -0.03 -6.95
N ALA A 153 7.77 0.46 -5.89
CA ALA A 153 7.96 1.89 -5.67
C ALA A 153 8.78 2.53 -6.80
N GLN A 154 9.85 1.86 -7.23
CA GLN A 154 10.67 2.32 -8.34
C GLN A 154 9.88 2.38 -9.66
N MET A 155 9.08 1.34 -9.96
CA MET A 155 8.23 1.31 -11.16
C MET A 155 7.22 2.48 -11.18
N VAL A 156 6.69 2.84 -10.01
CA VAL A 156 5.76 3.98 -9.87
C VAL A 156 6.50 5.29 -10.13
N LEU A 157 7.69 5.49 -9.55
CA LEU A 157 8.50 6.70 -9.77
C LEU A 157 8.92 6.87 -11.22
N GLU A 158 9.35 5.80 -11.88
CA GLU A 158 9.71 5.81 -13.31
C GLU A 158 8.52 6.26 -14.17
N TRP A 159 7.33 5.76 -13.88
CA TRP A 159 6.11 6.17 -14.58
C TRP A 159 5.74 7.63 -14.31
N LEU A 160 5.87 8.11 -13.07
CA LEU A 160 5.62 9.51 -12.71
C LEU A 160 6.60 10.45 -13.44
N GLY A 161 7.89 10.07 -13.51
CA GLY A 161 8.90 10.80 -14.27
C GLY A 161 8.57 10.89 -15.75
N ALA A 162 8.11 9.78 -16.35
CA ALA A 162 7.71 9.75 -17.76
C ALA A 162 6.47 10.62 -18.06
N ARG A 163 5.64 10.93 -17.06
CA ARG A 163 4.51 11.88 -17.18
C ARG A 163 4.92 13.36 -17.07
N GLY A 164 6.20 13.64 -16.94
CA GLY A 164 6.68 15.01 -16.79
C GLY A 164 6.58 15.58 -15.37
N ARG A 165 6.32 14.72 -14.36
CA ARG A 165 6.51 15.10 -12.95
C ARG A 165 8.02 15.12 -12.67
N VAL A 166 8.60 16.30 -12.68
CA VAL A 166 10.04 16.49 -12.47
C VAL A 166 10.27 16.73 -10.98
N LEU A 167 11.27 16.06 -10.42
CA LEU A 167 11.79 16.42 -9.10
C LEU A 167 12.18 17.91 -9.12
N PRO A 168 11.79 18.73 -8.11
CA PRO A 168 12.31 20.08 -8.01
C PRO A 168 13.82 20.02 -7.96
N GLU A 169 14.50 20.78 -8.83
CA GLU A 169 15.96 20.88 -8.80
C GLU A 169 16.39 21.24 -7.39
N VAL A 170 17.27 20.42 -6.82
CA VAL A 170 17.93 20.77 -5.56
C VAL A 170 18.77 22.01 -5.85
N ARG A 171 18.26 23.19 -5.50
CA ARG A 171 19.06 24.39 -5.52
C ARG A 171 20.19 24.18 -4.51
N SER A 172 21.37 23.94 -5.05
CA SER A 172 22.61 23.96 -4.28
C SER A 172 22.73 25.34 -3.64
N ALA A 173 22.70 25.39 -2.32
CA ALA A 173 22.99 26.58 -1.54
C ALA A 173 24.49 26.77 -1.43
#